data_67acaaaa730d1a901f6e1387b87dfe28
#
_entry.id   67acaaaa730d1a901f6e1387b87dfe28
#
_cell.length_a   1.000
_cell.length_b   1.000
_cell.length_c   1.000
_cell.angle_alpha   90.00
_cell.angle_beta   90.00
_cell.angle_gamma   90.00
#
_symmetry.space_group_name_H-M   'P 1'
#
loop_
_entity.id
_entity.type
_entity.pdbx_description
1 polymer ?
#
loop_
_entity_poly.entity_id
_entity_poly.type
_entity_poly.pdbx_seq_one_letter_code
_entity_poly.pdbx_strand_id
1 'polypeptide(L)'
;MKCISLIILLLVIGGLASSPTMAQKQTIKLEQPVLLTSCGQSPGPLKIKVFLAKLKIDYVYDLQASEGDLAAKKKEGKPFKSLIIVTGASLKGMGASKVSIEDELDRAKKLIAEARKQGIKVVGAHVEGMERRAQGAAPGDNSDELSIDAVCPQSDLLLVRKDGDEDKRFTAISTGKKIPQVTFEKNMELSDVLKNLYQK
;
A
#
# COMPACT_ATOMS: atom_id res chain seq x y z
N MET A 1 36.62 -3.96 75.66
CA MET A 1 35.38 -4.57 75.15
C MET A 1 34.91 -3.68 73.97
N LYS A 2 35.12 -4.08 72.72
CA LYS A 2 34.78 -3.29 71.50
C LYS A 2 33.56 -3.94 70.86
N CYS A 3 32.41 -3.24 70.84
CA CYS A 3 31.24 -3.63 70.15
C CYS A 3 31.43 -3.31 68.63
N ILE A 4 31.34 -4.37 67.77
CA ILE A 4 31.35 -4.24 66.32
C ILE A 4 29.88 -4.21 65.88
N SER A 5 29.45 -3.04 65.37
CA SER A 5 28.13 -2.89 64.77
C SER A 5 28.17 -3.41 63.31
N LEU A 6 27.40 -4.43 63.01
CA LEU A 6 27.25 -5.01 61.70
C LEU A 6 26.13 -4.23 60.97
N ILE A 7 26.49 -3.46 59.95
CA ILE A 7 25.54 -2.76 59.08
C ILE A 7 25.21 -3.69 57.93
N ILE A 8 23.95 -4.18 57.91
CA ILE A 8 23.40 -4.96 56.77
C ILE A 8 22.93 -3.95 55.72
N LEU A 9 23.61 -3.92 54.57
CA LEU A 9 23.22 -3.12 53.41
C LEU A 9 22.21 -3.92 52.56
N LEU A 10 20.92 -3.54 52.63
CA LEU A 10 19.87 -4.13 51.81
C LEU A 10 19.91 -3.57 50.40
N LEU A 11 20.38 -4.35 49.41
CA LEU A 11 20.35 -4.02 48.00
C LEU A 11 18.93 -4.28 47.49
N VAL A 12 18.16 -3.19 47.29
CA VAL A 12 16.88 -3.25 46.61
C VAL A 12 17.13 -3.27 45.08
N ILE A 13 17.03 -4.45 44.46
CA ILE A 13 17.06 -4.58 42.99
C ILE A 13 15.69 -4.18 42.48
N GLY A 14 15.56 -2.92 42.05
CA GLY A 14 14.38 -2.43 41.36
C GLY A 14 14.32 -3.02 39.96
N GLY A 15 13.48 -4.06 39.77
CA GLY A 15 13.17 -4.58 38.46
C GLY A 15 12.39 -3.56 37.63
N LEU A 16 13.03 -3.01 36.59
CA LEU A 16 12.36 -2.24 35.55
C LEU A 16 11.45 -3.19 34.77
N ALA A 17 10.18 -3.25 35.14
CA ALA A 17 9.14 -3.89 34.32
C ALA A 17 8.93 -3.04 33.07
N SER A 18 9.55 -3.44 31.96
CA SER A 18 9.28 -2.88 30.64
C SER A 18 7.85 -3.25 30.24
N SER A 19 6.91 -2.36 30.45
CA SER A 19 5.55 -2.51 29.93
C SER A 19 5.64 -2.61 28.39
N PRO A 20 4.96 -3.59 27.75
CA PRO A 20 4.92 -3.62 26.29
C PRO A 20 4.18 -2.35 25.82
N THR A 21 4.91 -1.46 25.19
CA THR A 21 4.32 -0.30 24.50
C THR A 21 3.45 -0.86 23.38
N MET A 22 2.13 -0.83 23.58
CA MET A 22 1.18 -1.11 22.51
C MET A 22 1.47 -0.13 21.38
N ALA A 23 2.02 -0.65 20.29
CA ALA A 23 2.29 0.14 19.11
C ALA A 23 0.97 0.81 18.69
N GLN A 24 0.90 2.10 18.88
CA GLN A 24 -0.26 2.90 18.50
C GLN A 24 -0.45 2.73 17.00
N LYS A 25 -1.55 2.10 16.60
CA LYS A 25 -1.88 1.85 15.19
C LYS A 25 -1.99 3.21 14.50
N GLN A 26 -0.90 3.63 13.87
CA GLN A 26 -0.80 4.95 13.25
C GLN A 26 -1.84 5.00 12.14
N THR A 27 -2.93 5.74 12.36
CA THR A 27 -4.02 5.91 11.39
C THR A 27 -3.51 6.84 10.31
N ILE A 28 -3.07 6.28 9.19
CA ILE A 28 -2.69 7.08 8.02
C ILE A 28 -3.94 7.73 7.46
N LYS A 29 -3.88 9.05 7.30
CA LYS A 29 -4.86 9.81 6.53
C LYS A 29 -4.26 10.16 5.18
N LEU A 30 -5.08 10.07 4.16
CA LEU A 30 -4.76 10.41 2.79
C LEU A 30 -5.54 11.67 2.37
N GLU A 31 -5.01 12.36 1.39
CA GLU A 31 -5.61 13.57 0.85
C GLU A 31 -6.02 13.36 -0.61
N GLN A 32 -7.01 14.11 -1.06
CA GLN A 32 -7.44 14.19 -2.45
C GLN A 32 -6.97 15.50 -3.10
N PRO A 33 -6.85 15.59 -4.44
CA PRO A 33 -7.30 14.61 -5.44
C PRO A 33 -6.41 13.38 -5.53
N VAL A 34 -7.02 12.25 -5.92
CA VAL A 34 -6.39 10.93 -6.04
C VAL A 34 -6.09 10.63 -7.50
N LEU A 35 -4.89 10.14 -7.81
CA LEU A 35 -4.63 9.44 -9.06
C LEU A 35 -4.78 7.93 -8.82
N LEU A 36 -5.71 7.29 -9.53
CA LEU A 36 -5.94 5.85 -9.46
C LEU A 36 -5.50 5.19 -10.76
N THR A 37 -4.54 4.27 -10.65
CA THR A 37 -3.96 3.54 -11.78
C THR A 37 -3.74 2.06 -11.47
N SER A 38 -3.17 1.33 -12.41
CA SER A 38 -2.79 -0.09 -12.26
C SER A 38 -1.29 -0.29 -12.41
N CYS A 39 -0.82 -1.48 -12.05
CA CYS A 39 0.42 -2.08 -12.53
C CYS A 39 0.09 -3.50 -12.98
N GLY A 40 0.05 -3.73 -14.32
CA GLY A 40 -0.35 -4.99 -14.95
C GLY A 40 -1.74 -4.99 -15.57
N GLN A 41 -2.43 -3.86 -15.68
CA GLN A 41 -3.69 -3.67 -16.41
C GLN A 41 -4.84 -4.60 -15.98
N SER A 42 -4.88 -4.99 -14.68
CA SER A 42 -5.99 -5.76 -14.13
C SER A 42 -7.27 -4.94 -13.98
N PRO A 43 -8.45 -5.55 -13.84
CA PRO A 43 -9.69 -4.84 -13.56
C PRO A 43 -9.81 -4.32 -12.11
N GLY A 44 -8.88 -4.64 -11.24
CA GLY A 44 -8.88 -4.25 -9.82
C GLY A 44 -9.15 -2.78 -9.54
N PRO A 45 -8.57 -1.83 -10.30
CA PRO A 45 -8.83 -0.40 -10.09
C PRO A 45 -10.30 -0.01 -10.21
N LEU A 46 -11.11 -0.71 -11.02
CA LEU A 46 -12.55 -0.45 -11.11
C LEU A 46 -13.27 -0.66 -9.78
N LYS A 47 -12.82 -1.62 -8.96
CA LYS A 47 -13.39 -1.87 -7.63
C LYS A 47 -13.20 -0.65 -6.73
N ILE A 48 -12.02 -0.03 -6.74
CA ILE A 48 -11.73 1.19 -5.98
C ILE A 48 -12.49 2.39 -6.54
N LYS A 49 -12.48 2.57 -7.87
CA LYS A 49 -13.16 3.67 -8.57
C LYS A 49 -14.62 3.82 -8.15
N VAL A 50 -15.36 2.72 -8.08
CA VAL A 50 -16.78 2.72 -7.69
C VAL A 50 -16.97 3.35 -6.32
N PHE A 51 -16.12 3.03 -5.34
CA PHE A 51 -16.25 3.55 -3.99
C PHE A 51 -15.72 4.99 -3.85
N LEU A 52 -14.67 5.37 -4.57
CA LEU A 52 -14.23 6.77 -4.62
C LEU A 52 -15.36 7.67 -5.13
N ALA A 53 -16.02 7.26 -6.22
CA ALA A 53 -17.17 7.98 -6.77
C ALA A 53 -18.34 8.06 -5.78
N LYS A 54 -18.73 6.94 -5.15
CA LYS A 54 -19.80 6.87 -4.16
C LYS A 54 -19.53 7.78 -2.95
N LEU A 55 -18.29 7.86 -2.51
CA LEU A 55 -17.86 8.65 -1.37
C LEU A 55 -17.59 10.13 -1.75
N LYS A 56 -17.74 10.50 -3.02
CA LYS A 56 -17.44 11.85 -3.55
C LYS A 56 -16.01 12.30 -3.26
N ILE A 57 -15.06 11.35 -3.27
CA ILE A 57 -13.64 11.65 -3.21
C ILE A 57 -13.21 12.08 -4.62
N ASP A 58 -12.50 13.19 -4.74
CA ASP A 58 -11.99 13.68 -6.03
C ASP A 58 -10.88 12.78 -6.55
N TYR A 59 -11.02 12.26 -7.78
CA TYR A 59 -10.06 11.35 -8.38
C TYR A 59 -9.98 11.47 -9.90
N VAL A 60 -8.82 11.11 -10.43
CA VAL A 60 -8.61 10.79 -11.84
C VAL A 60 -8.34 9.29 -11.94
N TYR A 61 -9.00 8.63 -12.89
CA TYR A 61 -8.83 7.21 -13.18
C TYR A 61 -8.17 7.06 -14.54
N ASP A 62 -6.92 6.60 -14.53
CA ASP A 62 -6.14 6.33 -15.74
C ASP A 62 -5.24 5.12 -15.52
N LEU A 63 -5.51 4.03 -16.24
CA LEU A 63 -4.75 2.78 -16.12
C LEU A 63 -3.31 2.90 -16.65
N GLN A 64 -3.05 3.87 -17.51
CA GLN A 64 -1.75 4.11 -18.13
C GLN A 64 -1.08 5.40 -17.64
N ALA A 65 -1.55 5.96 -16.52
CA ALA A 65 -0.98 7.17 -15.94
C ALA A 65 0.54 7.07 -15.79
N SER A 66 1.22 8.14 -16.18
CA SER A 66 2.68 8.25 -16.23
C SER A 66 3.20 9.33 -15.28
N GLU A 67 4.51 9.38 -15.12
CA GLU A 67 5.18 10.48 -14.41
C GLU A 67 4.90 11.86 -15.04
N GLY A 68 4.69 11.88 -16.37
CA GLY A 68 4.32 13.10 -17.11
C GLY A 68 2.99 13.69 -16.68
N ASP A 69 2.01 12.84 -16.34
CA ASP A 69 0.69 13.29 -15.89
C ASP A 69 0.77 13.95 -14.51
N LEU A 70 1.59 13.40 -13.59
CA LEU A 70 1.86 14.04 -12.29
C LEU A 70 2.53 15.42 -12.48
N ALA A 71 3.54 15.48 -13.34
CA ALA A 71 4.26 16.72 -13.63
C ALA A 71 3.35 17.78 -14.26
N ALA A 72 2.49 17.38 -15.21
CA ALA A 72 1.52 18.26 -15.86
C ALA A 72 0.53 18.84 -14.85
N LYS A 73 -0.07 18.00 -14.01
CA LYS A 73 -1.01 18.45 -12.96
C LYS A 73 -0.38 19.39 -11.94
N LYS A 74 0.87 19.14 -11.57
CA LYS A 74 1.63 20.06 -10.72
C LYS A 74 1.83 21.42 -11.37
N LYS A 75 2.19 21.44 -12.67
CA LYS A 75 2.38 22.66 -13.46
C LYS A 75 1.07 23.46 -13.61
N GLU A 76 -0.07 22.78 -13.69
CA GLU A 76 -1.40 23.40 -13.69
C GLU A 76 -1.80 23.99 -12.32
N GLY A 77 -0.99 23.83 -11.27
CA GLY A 77 -1.35 24.25 -9.90
C GLY A 77 -2.37 23.35 -9.22
N LYS A 78 -2.65 22.17 -9.75
CA LYS A 78 -3.63 21.19 -9.27
C LYS A 78 -2.97 19.82 -9.01
N PRO A 79 -1.93 19.73 -8.16
CA PRO A 79 -1.21 18.50 -7.94
C PRO A 79 -2.09 17.44 -7.28
N PHE A 80 -1.89 16.18 -7.63
CA PHE A 80 -2.44 15.07 -6.86
C PHE A 80 -1.86 15.05 -5.44
N LYS A 81 -2.63 14.53 -4.48
CA LYS A 81 -2.22 14.39 -3.08
C LYS A 81 -1.97 12.95 -2.69
N SER A 82 -2.62 12.02 -3.38
CA SER A 82 -2.35 10.59 -3.25
C SER A 82 -2.40 9.87 -4.59
N LEU A 83 -1.64 8.78 -4.67
CA LEU A 83 -1.53 7.90 -5.82
C LEU A 83 -1.88 6.49 -5.35
N ILE A 84 -2.91 5.88 -5.93
CA ILE A 84 -3.26 4.47 -5.69
C ILE A 84 -2.85 3.68 -6.93
N ILE A 85 -1.94 2.73 -6.75
CA ILE A 85 -1.51 1.78 -7.78
C ILE A 85 -2.04 0.40 -7.40
N VAL A 86 -2.95 -0.13 -8.21
CA VAL A 86 -3.48 -1.47 -7.99
C VAL A 86 -2.61 -2.48 -8.70
N THR A 87 -2.12 -3.46 -7.94
CA THR A 87 -1.28 -4.55 -8.44
C THR A 87 -2.13 -5.71 -8.93
N GLY A 88 -1.60 -6.44 -9.88
CA GLY A 88 -2.22 -7.60 -10.53
C GLY A 88 -2.17 -7.48 -12.04
N ALA A 89 -1.72 -8.55 -12.70
CA ALA A 89 -1.54 -8.58 -14.14
C ALA A 89 -2.72 -9.22 -14.85
N SER A 90 -3.12 -8.64 -15.96
CA SER A 90 -4.11 -9.20 -16.87
C SER A 90 -3.52 -9.29 -18.28
N LEU A 91 -3.19 -10.50 -18.74
CA LEU A 91 -2.69 -10.71 -20.10
C LEU A 91 -3.62 -10.10 -21.15
N LYS A 92 -4.95 -10.25 -20.96
CA LYS A 92 -5.94 -9.63 -21.83
C LYS A 92 -5.91 -8.11 -21.75
N GLY A 93 -5.78 -7.55 -20.55
CA GLY A 93 -5.69 -6.09 -20.31
C GLY A 93 -4.42 -5.51 -20.93
N MET A 94 -3.27 -6.12 -20.66
CA MET A 94 -1.99 -5.72 -21.24
C MET A 94 -2.00 -5.84 -22.77
N GLY A 95 -2.53 -6.92 -23.32
CA GLY A 95 -2.68 -7.08 -24.78
C GLY A 95 -3.58 -6.02 -25.41
N ALA A 96 -4.71 -5.67 -24.78
CA ALA A 96 -5.60 -4.61 -25.25
C ALA A 96 -4.91 -3.22 -25.18
N SER A 97 -4.10 -3.00 -24.16
CA SER A 97 -3.30 -1.76 -23.96
C SER A 97 -1.99 -1.73 -24.77
N LYS A 98 -1.65 -2.85 -25.44
CA LYS A 98 -0.40 -3.05 -26.20
C LYS A 98 0.86 -2.79 -25.36
N VAL A 99 0.87 -3.26 -24.12
CA VAL A 99 1.99 -3.15 -23.19
C VAL A 99 2.40 -4.53 -22.69
N SER A 100 3.70 -4.69 -22.41
CA SER A 100 4.25 -5.86 -21.72
C SER A 100 4.21 -5.67 -20.21
N ILE A 101 4.54 -6.70 -19.45
CA ILE A 101 4.70 -6.56 -17.99
C ILE A 101 5.91 -5.67 -17.68
N GLU A 102 6.99 -5.76 -18.45
CA GLU A 102 8.18 -4.93 -18.31
C GLU A 102 7.87 -3.45 -18.49
N ASP A 103 7.03 -3.09 -19.49
CA ASP A 103 6.57 -1.73 -19.72
C ASP A 103 5.79 -1.21 -18.49
N GLU A 104 4.91 -2.05 -17.94
CA GLU A 104 4.11 -1.71 -16.74
C GLU A 104 4.98 -1.51 -15.49
N LEU A 105 5.99 -2.38 -15.30
CA LEU A 105 6.93 -2.26 -14.17
C LEU A 105 7.76 -0.97 -14.28
N ASP A 106 8.25 -0.64 -15.46
CA ASP A 106 9.05 0.56 -15.70
C ASP A 106 8.19 1.84 -15.52
N ARG A 107 6.98 1.85 -16.08
CA ARG A 107 6.01 2.93 -15.90
C ARG A 107 5.67 3.15 -14.42
N ALA A 108 5.35 2.10 -13.67
CA ALA A 108 5.03 2.18 -12.24
C ALA A 108 6.22 2.72 -11.42
N LYS A 109 7.42 2.28 -11.71
CA LYS A 109 8.67 2.77 -11.09
C LYS A 109 8.86 4.27 -11.28
N LYS A 110 8.74 4.76 -12.53
CA LYS A 110 8.88 6.18 -12.87
C LYS A 110 7.78 7.01 -12.19
N LEU A 111 6.55 6.53 -12.22
CA LEU A 111 5.40 7.15 -11.58
C LEU A 111 5.59 7.31 -10.07
N ILE A 112 6.04 6.25 -9.38
CA ILE A 112 6.34 6.28 -7.94
C ILE A 112 7.49 7.26 -7.64
N ALA A 113 8.55 7.24 -8.45
CA ALA A 113 9.67 8.16 -8.27
C ALA A 113 9.24 9.63 -8.37
N GLU A 114 8.39 9.97 -9.35
CA GLU A 114 7.85 11.32 -9.51
C GLU A 114 6.88 11.68 -8.36
N ALA A 115 6.01 10.75 -7.96
CA ALA A 115 5.12 10.95 -6.81
C ALA A 115 5.91 11.33 -5.55
N ARG A 116 7.01 10.63 -5.27
CA ARG A 116 7.89 10.93 -4.14
C ARG A 116 8.53 12.31 -4.22
N LYS A 117 9.02 12.73 -5.39
CA LYS A 117 9.57 14.08 -5.61
C LYS A 117 8.52 15.16 -5.33
N GLN A 118 7.26 14.86 -5.54
CA GLN A 118 6.16 15.79 -5.30
C GLN A 118 5.56 15.69 -3.89
N GLY A 119 6.00 14.74 -3.05
CA GLY A 119 5.43 14.49 -1.72
C GLY A 119 4.04 13.84 -1.75
N ILE A 120 3.67 13.23 -2.88
CA ILE A 120 2.40 12.51 -3.07
C ILE A 120 2.49 11.16 -2.33
N LYS A 121 1.49 10.86 -1.50
CA LYS A 121 1.42 9.58 -0.79
C LYS A 121 1.06 8.43 -1.74
N VAL A 122 1.85 7.37 -1.71
CA VAL A 122 1.69 6.19 -2.57
C VAL A 122 1.00 5.06 -1.80
N VAL A 123 -0.09 4.54 -2.36
CA VAL A 123 -0.81 3.36 -1.85
C VAL A 123 -0.63 2.22 -2.84
N GLY A 124 0.02 1.14 -2.40
CA GLY A 124 0.03 -0.13 -3.11
C GLY A 124 -1.22 -0.92 -2.74
N ALA A 125 -2.08 -1.18 -3.70
CA ALA A 125 -3.34 -1.85 -3.45
C ALA A 125 -3.43 -3.21 -4.16
N HIS A 126 -3.81 -4.27 -3.44
CA HIS A 126 -4.10 -5.58 -3.98
C HIS A 126 -5.53 -5.99 -3.62
N VAL A 127 -6.46 -5.78 -4.55
CA VAL A 127 -7.91 -5.83 -4.27
C VAL A 127 -8.63 -7.00 -4.95
N GLU A 128 -7.91 -7.83 -5.67
CA GLU A 128 -8.47 -8.98 -6.37
C GLU A 128 -8.19 -10.30 -5.66
N GLY A 129 -7.39 -10.28 -4.58
CA GLY A 129 -7.07 -11.46 -3.79
C GLY A 129 -6.32 -12.51 -4.58
N MET A 130 -6.60 -13.78 -4.32
CA MET A 130 -5.93 -14.91 -4.98
C MET A 130 -6.11 -14.96 -6.49
N GLU A 131 -7.13 -14.30 -7.06
CA GLU A 131 -7.34 -14.24 -8.51
C GLU A 131 -6.19 -13.54 -9.25
N ARG A 132 -5.39 -12.73 -8.54
CA ARG A 132 -4.23 -11.99 -9.07
C ARG A 132 -2.97 -12.31 -8.28
N ARG A 133 -2.78 -13.59 -8.02
CA ARG A 133 -1.57 -14.16 -7.45
C ARG A 133 -1.08 -15.28 -8.37
N ALA A 134 0.24 -15.44 -8.52
CA ALA A 134 0.85 -16.44 -9.40
C ALA A 134 0.45 -17.90 -9.07
N GLN A 135 -0.09 -18.16 -7.88
CA GLN A 135 -0.57 -19.48 -7.47
C GLN A 135 -1.71 -20.01 -8.36
N GLY A 136 -2.45 -19.14 -9.06
CA GLY A 136 -3.47 -19.51 -10.04
C GLY A 136 -3.07 -19.25 -11.49
N ALA A 137 -1.85 -18.79 -11.75
CA ALA A 137 -1.37 -18.44 -13.07
C ALA A 137 -0.97 -19.67 -13.89
N ALA A 138 -0.86 -19.47 -15.22
CA ALA A 138 -0.27 -20.48 -16.10
C ALA A 138 1.20 -20.75 -15.70
N PRO A 139 1.70 -21.98 -15.90
CA PRO A 139 3.11 -22.30 -15.59
C PRO A 139 4.08 -21.30 -16.24
N GLY A 140 4.94 -20.68 -15.43
CA GLY A 140 5.90 -19.68 -15.87
C GLY A 140 5.39 -18.23 -15.91
N ASP A 141 4.10 -17.98 -15.69
CA ASP A 141 3.55 -16.62 -15.57
C ASP A 141 3.64 -16.15 -14.10
N ASN A 142 4.54 -15.22 -13.85
CA ASN A 142 4.73 -14.56 -12.56
C ASN A 142 4.40 -13.05 -12.59
N SER A 143 3.71 -12.59 -13.62
CA SER A 143 3.42 -11.16 -13.85
C SER A 143 2.68 -10.51 -12.67
N ASP A 144 1.77 -11.23 -12.02
CA ASP A 144 1.10 -10.77 -10.81
C ASP A 144 2.11 -10.43 -9.69
N GLU A 145 3.03 -11.37 -9.42
CA GLU A 145 4.05 -11.21 -8.38
C GLU A 145 5.04 -10.10 -8.71
N LEU A 146 5.44 -9.96 -9.99
CA LEU A 146 6.30 -8.87 -10.44
C LEU A 146 5.64 -7.51 -10.21
N SER A 147 4.33 -7.38 -10.46
CA SER A 147 3.59 -6.15 -10.20
C SER A 147 3.58 -5.79 -8.70
N ILE A 148 3.40 -6.80 -7.83
CA ILE A 148 3.45 -6.64 -6.38
C ILE A 148 4.82 -6.15 -5.93
N ASP A 149 5.89 -6.78 -6.42
CA ASP A 149 7.27 -6.45 -6.06
C ASP A 149 7.70 -5.05 -6.54
N ALA A 150 7.17 -4.60 -7.68
CA ALA A 150 7.47 -3.28 -8.19
C ALA A 150 6.81 -2.15 -7.38
N VAL A 151 5.63 -2.40 -6.81
CA VAL A 151 4.79 -1.36 -6.20
C VAL A 151 4.82 -1.42 -4.67
N CYS A 152 4.51 -2.58 -4.09
CA CYS A 152 4.23 -2.67 -2.65
C CYS A 152 5.40 -2.28 -1.75
N PRO A 153 6.67 -2.69 -2.02
CA PRO A 153 7.81 -2.31 -1.18
C PRO A 153 8.16 -0.82 -1.23
N GLN A 154 7.58 -0.09 -2.18
CA GLN A 154 7.81 1.34 -2.39
C GLN A 154 6.62 2.20 -1.97
N SER A 155 5.60 1.63 -1.38
CA SER A 155 4.38 2.33 -0.96
C SER A 155 4.50 2.93 0.44
N ASP A 156 3.69 3.95 0.73
CA ASP A 156 3.51 4.51 2.08
C ASP A 156 2.44 3.75 2.87
N LEU A 157 1.55 3.04 2.18
CA LEU A 157 0.45 2.25 2.73
C LEU A 157 0.16 1.07 1.81
N LEU A 158 -0.13 -0.09 2.39
CA LEU A 158 -0.68 -1.24 1.68
C LEU A 158 -2.17 -1.39 1.97
N LEU A 159 -2.96 -1.55 0.91
CA LEU A 159 -4.39 -1.89 0.97
C LEU A 159 -4.59 -3.27 0.35
N VAL A 160 -4.88 -4.28 1.16
CA VAL A 160 -4.82 -5.67 0.73
C VAL A 160 -6.10 -6.42 1.05
N ARG A 161 -6.69 -7.10 0.05
CA ARG A 161 -7.74 -8.08 0.30
C ARG A 161 -7.13 -9.30 1.00
N LYS A 162 -7.72 -9.71 2.10
CA LYS A 162 -7.14 -10.65 3.07
C LYS A 162 -6.75 -12.00 2.46
N ASP A 163 -7.59 -12.53 1.57
CA ASP A 163 -7.30 -13.79 0.85
C ASP A 163 -6.08 -13.68 -0.08
N GLY A 164 -5.76 -12.51 -0.58
CA GLY A 164 -4.53 -12.28 -1.35
C GLY A 164 -3.23 -12.39 -0.54
N ASP A 165 -3.33 -12.41 0.80
CA ASP A 165 -2.18 -12.49 1.73
C ASP A 165 -2.17 -13.80 2.54
N GLU A 166 -2.71 -14.88 2.02
CA GLU A 166 -2.73 -16.19 2.70
C GLU A 166 -1.32 -16.71 2.96
N ASP A 167 -0.39 -16.52 2.02
CA ASP A 167 1.03 -16.85 2.12
C ASP A 167 1.86 -15.82 2.92
N LYS A 168 1.22 -14.79 3.47
CA LYS A 168 1.87 -13.71 4.23
C LYS A 168 2.87 -12.86 3.46
N ARG A 169 2.81 -12.83 2.13
CA ARG A 169 3.71 -12.03 1.31
C ARG A 169 3.58 -10.53 1.59
N PHE A 170 2.35 -9.99 1.58
CA PHE A 170 2.12 -8.57 1.89
C PHE A 170 2.44 -8.25 3.35
N THR A 171 2.11 -9.15 4.27
CA THR A 171 2.51 -9.05 5.69
C THR A 171 4.04 -8.98 5.83
N ALA A 172 4.79 -9.79 5.08
CA ALA A 172 6.26 -9.78 5.09
C ALA A 172 6.81 -8.45 4.53
N ILE A 173 6.27 -7.96 3.42
CA ILE A 173 6.63 -6.65 2.83
C ILE A 173 6.34 -5.53 3.84
N SER A 174 5.14 -5.49 4.39
CA SER A 174 4.69 -4.51 5.39
C SER A 174 5.65 -4.46 6.59
N THR A 175 5.94 -5.63 7.18
CA THR A 175 6.82 -5.74 8.35
C THR A 175 8.27 -5.36 8.01
N GLY A 176 8.81 -5.92 6.93
CA GLY A 176 10.21 -5.71 6.52
C GLY A 176 10.50 -4.27 6.11
N LYS A 177 9.54 -3.58 5.52
CA LYS A 177 9.65 -2.18 5.09
C LYS A 177 9.04 -1.18 6.06
N LYS A 178 8.42 -1.66 7.16
CA LYS A 178 7.68 -0.84 8.14
C LYS A 178 6.57 0.00 7.48
N ILE A 179 5.89 -0.59 6.49
CA ILE A 179 4.78 0.04 5.77
C ILE A 179 3.48 -0.39 6.47
N PRO A 180 2.62 0.53 6.91
CA PRO A 180 1.32 0.19 7.44
C PRO A 180 0.49 -0.59 6.43
N GLN A 181 -0.26 -1.59 6.90
CA GLN A 181 -1.14 -2.40 6.07
C GLN A 181 -2.57 -2.31 6.60
N VAL A 182 -3.50 -2.01 5.70
CA VAL A 182 -4.94 -2.08 5.93
C VAL A 182 -5.47 -3.26 5.14
N THR A 183 -6.21 -4.14 5.82
CA THR A 183 -6.82 -5.32 5.19
C THR A 183 -8.34 -5.22 5.20
N PHE A 184 -8.97 -5.86 4.22
CA PHE A 184 -10.42 -6.04 4.13
C PHE A 184 -10.73 -7.44 3.59
N GLU A 185 -11.92 -7.98 3.89
CA GLU A 185 -12.32 -9.32 3.45
C GLU A 185 -13.23 -9.24 2.21
N LYS A 186 -14.23 -8.37 2.27
CA LYS A 186 -15.25 -8.25 1.22
C LYS A 186 -15.12 -6.92 0.49
N ASN A 187 -15.36 -6.91 -0.80
CA ASN A 187 -15.28 -5.69 -1.61
C ASN A 187 -16.12 -4.53 -1.05
N MET A 188 -17.26 -4.81 -0.40
CA MET A 188 -18.10 -3.77 0.20
C MET A 188 -17.41 -3.02 1.33
N GLU A 189 -16.49 -3.66 2.04
CA GLU A 189 -15.70 -3.05 3.12
C GLU A 189 -14.73 -1.98 2.60
N LEU A 190 -14.39 -1.99 1.30
CA LEU A 190 -13.62 -0.92 0.66
C LEU A 190 -14.25 0.47 0.87
N SER A 191 -15.59 0.53 0.96
CA SER A 191 -16.29 1.79 1.27
C SER A 191 -15.83 2.37 2.60
N ASP A 192 -15.86 1.56 3.66
CA ASP A 192 -15.50 2.01 5.01
C ASP A 192 -13.99 2.27 5.12
N VAL A 193 -13.19 1.42 4.50
CA VAL A 193 -11.73 1.62 4.45
C VAL A 193 -11.38 2.94 3.77
N LEU A 194 -11.89 3.22 2.58
CA LEU A 194 -11.62 4.46 1.86
C LEU A 194 -12.19 5.68 2.59
N LYS A 195 -13.38 5.55 3.20
CA LYS A 195 -13.93 6.58 4.06
C LYS A 195 -12.99 6.91 5.21
N ASN A 196 -12.48 5.91 5.90
CA ASN A 196 -11.55 6.09 7.01
C ASN A 196 -10.20 6.69 6.58
N LEU A 197 -9.74 6.42 5.35
CA LEU A 197 -8.50 6.97 4.82
C LEU A 197 -8.63 8.43 4.37
N TYR A 198 -9.76 8.82 3.75
CA TYR A 198 -9.91 10.11 3.06
C TYR A 198 -10.86 11.11 3.75
N GLN A 199 -11.76 10.64 4.60
CA GLN A 199 -12.71 11.53 5.29
C GLN A 199 -12.30 11.73 6.76
N LYS A 200 -12.56 12.92 7.26
CA LYS A 200 -12.33 13.30 8.66
C LYS A 200 -13.37 12.70 9.58
#